data_a1d7cbf6ac96871c56ce23093c7b735c
#
_entry.id   a1d7cbf6ac96871c56ce23093c7b735c
#
_cell.length_a   1.000
_cell.length_b   1.000
_cell.length_c   1.000
_cell.angle_alpha   90.00
_cell.angle_beta   90.00
_cell.angle_gamma   90.00
#
_symmetry.space_group_name_H-M   'P 1'
#
loop_
_entity.id
_entity.type
_entity.pdbx_description
1 polymer ?
#
loop_
_entity_poly.entity_id
_entity_poly.type
_entity_poly.pdbx_seq_one_letter_code
_entity_poly.pdbx_strand_id
1 'polypeptide(L)'
;LIGAISTPAAQAMANATKDIPIVCTAIADFENAKLMNSEAQPDSNVTGTHDRGPLDKQVALIREIQPNIKRLGIMYNSSEINSLIQAENLKKACAPYGIEVVEVTVNSINDIQQAAESFLGDVDAIFVPTDNVVASSIPNLMAVANRDKIPVYGAEAGHVKSGAFASESISFYDIGYRAGEMAADILEGKKTVKDIPVEGAAQSKLYINKQEMDTLGLAVPQSVLDR
;
A
#
# COMPACT_ATOMS: atom_id res chain seq x y z
N LEU A 1 8.11 13.84 -22.13
CA LEU A 1 8.04 12.88 -21.04
C LEU A 1 6.84 13.18 -20.16
N ILE A 2 6.17 12.15 -19.66
CA ILE A 2 5.05 12.23 -18.72
C ILE A 2 5.50 11.60 -17.39
N GLY A 3 5.22 12.26 -16.26
CA GLY A 3 5.31 11.67 -14.93
C GLY A 3 3.93 11.21 -14.46
N ALA A 4 3.77 9.95 -14.03
CA ALA A 4 2.50 9.44 -13.53
C ALA A 4 2.69 8.83 -12.12
N ILE A 5 1.82 9.22 -11.19
CA ILE A 5 1.83 8.76 -9.81
C ILE A 5 0.55 7.95 -9.56
N SER A 6 0.67 6.77 -9.02
CA SER A 6 -0.36 5.75 -8.80
C SER A 6 -0.77 4.94 -10.03
N THR A 7 -1.25 3.73 -9.78
CA THR A 7 -1.65 2.78 -10.85
C THR A 7 -2.75 3.33 -11.77
N PRO A 8 -3.85 3.93 -11.27
CA PRO A 8 -4.88 4.47 -12.16
C PRO A 8 -4.37 5.60 -13.06
N ALA A 9 -3.51 6.49 -12.55
CA ALA A 9 -2.92 7.56 -13.36
C ALA A 9 -1.98 7.01 -14.43
N ALA A 10 -1.14 6.03 -14.08
CA ALA A 10 -0.25 5.36 -15.03
C ALA A 10 -1.04 4.67 -16.16
N GLN A 11 -2.11 3.95 -15.83
CA GLN A 11 -3.00 3.32 -16.81
C GLN A 11 -3.66 4.33 -17.74
N ALA A 12 -4.15 5.45 -17.20
CA ALA A 12 -4.76 6.51 -18.00
C ALA A 12 -3.75 7.10 -19.02
N MET A 13 -2.51 7.38 -18.58
CA MET A 13 -1.47 7.92 -19.46
C MET A 13 -1.00 6.89 -20.49
N ALA A 14 -0.80 5.63 -20.10
CA ALA A 14 -0.40 4.57 -21.02
C ALA A 14 -1.47 4.23 -22.06
N ASN A 15 -2.75 4.48 -21.75
CA ASN A 15 -3.85 4.37 -22.72
C ASN A 15 -3.91 5.58 -23.66
N ALA A 16 -3.54 6.77 -23.19
CA ALA A 16 -3.60 8.00 -23.96
C ALA A 16 -2.47 8.12 -25.00
N THR A 17 -1.30 7.52 -24.75
CA THR A 17 -0.15 7.57 -25.67
C THR A 17 0.69 6.30 -25.62
N LYS A 18 1.26 5.93 -26.78
CA LYS A 18 2.25 4.85 -26.91
C LYS A 18 3.64 5.36 -27.31
N ASP A 19 3.73 6.65 -27.65
CA ASP A 19 4.96 7.25 -28.19
C ASP A 19 5.70 8.12 -27.15
N ILE A 20 4.95 8.82 -26.28
CA ILE A 20 5.56 9.69 -25.28
C ILE A 20 6.08 8.83 -24.13
N PRO A 21 7.38 8.93 -23.75
CA PRO A 21 7.91 8.24 -22.57
C PRO A 21 7.14 8.59 -21.30
N ILE A 22 6.84 7.57 -20.49
CA ILE A 22 6.12 7.70 -19.22
C ILE A 22 7.01 7.12 -18.13
N VAL A 23 7.33 7.92 -17.12
CA VAL A 23 7.99 7.48 -15.90
C VAL A 23 6.96 7.47 -14.77
N CYS A 24 6.73 6.29 -14.20
CA CYS A 24 5.75 6.08 -13.15
C CYS A 24 6.41 5.94 -11.77
N THR A 25 5.67 6.28 -10.72
CA THR A 25 6.04 5.97 -9.34
C THR A 25 4.81 5.59 -8.53
N ALA A 26 5.03 4.86 -7.44
CA ALA A 26 3.96 4.33 -6.59
C ALA A 26 2.98 3.43 -7.39
N ILE A 27 3.53 2.46 -8.08
CA ILE A 27 2.79 1.44 -8.82
C ILE A 27 2.93 0.10 -8.10
N ALA A 28 1.81 -0.53 -7.75
CA ALA A 28 1.88 -1.79 -7.02
C ALA A 28 2.45 -2.94 -7.88
N ASP A 29 2.06 -3.01 -9.16
CA ASP A 29 2.45 -4.08 -10.06
C ASP A 29 2.27 -3.64 -11.52
N PHE A 30 3.35 -3.46 -12.23
CA PHE A 30 3.32 -2.96 -13.62
C PHE A 30 2.78 -4.01 -14.60
N GLU A 31 3.07 -5.28 -14.37
CA GLU A 31 2.64 -6.38 -15.26
C GLU A 31 1.14 -6.62 -15.13
N ASN A 32 0.64 -6.78 -13.89
CA ASN A 32 -0.78 -6.97 -13.63
C ASN A 32 -1.61 -5.71 -13.96
N ALA A 33 -1.03 -4.51 -13.85
CA ALA A 33 -1.64 -3.27 -14.31
C ALA A 33 -1.65 -3.12 -15.84
N LYS A 34 -1.06 -4.08 -16.58
CA LYS A 34 -0.94 -4.09 -18.05
C LYS A 34 -0.21 -2.86 -18.61
N LEU A 35 0.77 -2.38 -17.87
CA LEU A 35 1.64 -1.29 -18.29
C LEU A 35 2.82 -1.80 -19.15
N MET A 36 3.25 -3.04 -18.90
CA MET A 36 4.29 -3.76 -19.62
C MET A 36 4.14 -5.27 -19.41
N ASN A 37 4.88 -6.07 -20.18
CA ASN A 37 4.92 -7.54 -20.01
C ASN A 37 6.02 -7.99 -19.04
N SER A 38 7.07 -7.19 -18.84
CA SER A 38 8.16 -7.53 -17.92
C SER A 38 8.74 -6.28 -17.26
N GLU A 39 8.78 -6.27 -15.94
CA GLU A 39 9.40 -5.20 -15.15
C GLU A 39 10.92 -5.19 -15.28
N ALA A 40 11.55 -6.36 -15.50
CA ALA A 40 12.99 -6.48 -15.69
C ALA A 40 13.45 -5.96 -17.08
N GLN A 41 12.57 -6.03 -18.07
CA GLN A 41 12.83 -5.59 -19.45
C GLN A 41 11.59 -4.87 -19.99
N PRO A 42 11.42 -3.57 -19.73
CA PRO A 42 10.27 -2.82 -20.21
C PRO A 42 10.15 -2.89 -21.73
N ASP A 43 8.99 -3.29 -22.23
CA ASP A 43 8.69 -3.47 -23.64
C ASP A 43 7.68 -2.46 -24.18
N SER A 44 7.25 -1.53 -23.34
CA SER A 44 6.33 -0.43 -23.67
C SER A 44 7.02 0.94 -23.62
N ASN A 45 6.25 2.02 -23.64
CA ASN A 45 6.72 3.38 -23.39
C ASN A 45 6.69 3.77 -21.90
N VAL A 46 6.59 2.78 -20.98
CA VAL A 46 6.47 2.98 -19.54
C VAL A 46 7.65 2.34 -18.80
N THR A 47 8.19 3.05 -17.84
CA THR A 47 9.10 2.53 -16.78
C THR A 47 8.81 3.25 -15.47
N GLY A 48 9.56 2.95 -14.41
CA GLY A 48 9.43 3.66 -13.14
C GLY A 48 9.72 2.82 -11.91
N THR A 49 9.05 3.16 -10.81
CA THR A 49 9.26 2.52 -9.52
C THR A 49 7.97 1.95 -8.95
N HIS A 50 8.10 0.74 -8.36
CA HIS A 50 7.00 0.10 -7.65
C HIS A 50 6.99 0.44 -6.16
N ASP A 51 5.81 0.38 -5.55
CA ASP A 51 5.58 0.63 -4.13
C ASP A 51 5.28 -0.65 -3.32
N ARG A 52 5.66 -1.82 -3.85
CA ARG A 52 5.44 -3.09 -3.14
C ARG A 52 6.11 -3.04 -1.77
N GLY A 53 5.26 -2.98 -0.74
CA GLY A 53 5.68 -3.03 0.64
C GLY A 53 6.08 -4.45 1.07
N PRO A 54 6.78 -4.58 2.20
CA PRO A 54 7.21 -5.88 2.74
C PRO A 54 6.05 -6.55 3.47
N LEU A 55 5.09 -7.12 2.72
CA LEU A 55 3.86 -7.68 3.26
C LEU A 55 4.11 -8.75 4.34
N ASP A 56 5.13 -9.58 4.16
CA ASP A 56 5.51 -10.59 5.16
C ASP A 56 5.91 -9.95 6.49
N LYS A 57 6.65 -8.82 6.44
CA LYS A 57 7.02 -8.06 7.65
C LYS A 57 5.81 -7.35 8.26
N GLN A 58 4.87 -6.90 7.44
CA GLN A 58 3.63 -6.27 7.90
C GLN A 58 2.77 -7.30 8.65
N VAL A 59 2.58 -8.50 8.09
CA VAL A 59 1.86 -9.59 8.77
C VAL A 59 2.61 -10.05 10.01
N ALA A 60 3.95 -10.14 9.98
CA ALA A 60 4.76 -10.46 11.15
C ALA A 60 4.58 -9.43 12.25
N LEU A 61 4.62 -8.13 11.93
CA LEU A 61 4.39 -7.03 12.87
C LEU A 61 3.02 -7.15 13.56
N ILE A 62 1.96 -7.40 12.79
CA ILE A 62 0.61 -7.59 13.33
C ILE A 62 0.61 -8.75 14.34
N ARG A 63 1.25 -9.86 14.02
CA ARG A 63 1.31 -11.04 14.89
C ARG A 63 2.22 -10.84 16.12
N GLU A 64 3.29 -10.07 15.99
CA GLU A 64 4.15 -9.73 17.13
C GLU A 64 3.38 -8.91 18.17
N ILE A 65 2.52 -7.99 17.71
CA ILE A 65 1.70 -7.13 18.58
C ILE A 65 0.44 -7.84 19.05
N GLN A 66 -0.20 -8.63 18.18
CA GLN A 66 -1.43 -9.37 18.46
C GLN A 66 -1.24 -10.87 18.18
N PRO A 67 -0.54 -11.63 19.04
CA PRO A 67 -0.18 -13.04 18.78
C PRO A 67 -1.39 -13.99 18.67
N ASN A 68 -2.55 -13.57 19.18
CA ASN A 68 -3.80 -14.35 19.14
C ASN A 68 -4.76 -13.91 18.04
N ILE A 69 -4.35 -13.05 17.11
CA ILE A 69 -5.20 -12.57 16.01
C ILE A 69 -5.76 -13.74 15.21
N LYS A 70 -7.05 -13.70 14.92
CA LYS A 70 -7.77 -14.71 14.13
C LYS A 70 -8.39 -14.14 12.86
N ARG A 71 -8.91 -12.92 12.93
CA ARG A 71 -9.63 -12.28 11.84
C ARG A 71 -9.06 -10.90 11.57
N LEU A 72 -8.55 -10.71 10.36
CA LEU A 72 -7.97 -9.45 9.89
C LEU A 72 -8.86 -8.86 8.81
N GLY A 73 -9.49 -7.72 9.08
CA GLY A 73 -10.25 -6.98 8.10
C GLY A 73 -9.33 -6.35 7.05
N ILE A 74 -9.76 -6.29 5.80
CA ILE A 74 -9.14 -5.45 4.76
C ILE A 74 -10.21 -4.61 4.08
N MET A 75 -9.98 -3.30 3.99
CA MET A 75 -10.87 -2.37 3.30
C MET A 75 -10.16 -1.81 2.06
N TYR A 76 -10.83 -1.89 0.91
CA TYR A 76 -10.24 -1.42 -0.34
C TYR A 76 -11.29 -1.10 -1.41
N ASN A 77 -10.88 -0.33 -2.44
CA ASN A 77 -11.69 -0.04 -3.62
C ASN A 77 -11.55 -1.17 -4.65
N SER A 78 -12.64 -1.89 -4.91
CA SER A 78 -12.65 -3.02 -5.84
C SER A 78 -12.45 -2.63 -7.31
N SER A 79 -12.52 -1.35 -7.67
CA SER A 79 -12.21 -0.87 -9.02
C SER A 79 -10.73 -0.57 -9.23
N GLU A 80 -9.91 -0.59 -8.17
CA GLU A 80 -8.47 -0.38 -8.25
C GLU A 80 -7.73 -1.73 -8.31
N ILE A 81 -7.08 -2.02 -9.44
CA ILE A 81 -6.35 -3.30 -9.64
C ILE A 81 -5.22 -3.49 -8.62
N ASN A 82 -4.53 -2.42 -8.22
CA ASN A 82 -3.52 -2.46 -7.16
C ASN A 82 -4.08 -2.99 -5.84
N SER A 83 -5.29 -2.58 -5.49
CA SER A 83 -5.95 -2.97 -4.23
C SER A 83 -6.42 -4.43 -4.27
N LEU A 84 -6.98 -4.88 -5.40
CA LEU A 84 -7.33 -6.29 -5.61
C LEU A 84 -6.14 -7.22 -5.46
N ILE A 85 -5.00 -6.87 -6.08
CA ILE A 85 -3.76 -7.65 -6.00
C ILE A 85 -3.27 -7.73 -4.54
N GLN A 86 -3.28 -6.61 -3.83
CA GLN A 86 -2.84 -6.57 -2.44
C GLN A 86 -3.76 -7.36 -1.51
N ALA A 87 -5.08 -7.33 -1.74
CA ALA A 87 -6.03 -8.15 -0.98
C ALA A 87 -5.76 -9.66 -1.15
N GLU A 88 -5.54 -10.10 -2.39
CA GLU A 88 -5.18 -11.50 -2.67
C GLU A 88 -3.82 -11.89 -2.06
N ASN A 89 -2.83 -10.99 -2.10
CA ASN A 89 -1.53 -11.24 -1.50
C ASN A 89 -1.62 -11.30 0.04
N LEU A 90 -2.44 -10.44 0.67
CA LEU A 90 -2.68 -10.48 2.11
C LEU A 90 -3.29 -11.82 2.54
N LYS A 91 -4.28 -12.33 1.82
CA LYS A 91 -4.87 -13.66 2.09
C LYS A 91 -3.81 -14.75 2.07
N LYS A 92 -2.94 -14.75 1.04
CA LYS A 92 -1.83 -15.70 0.92
C LYS A 92 -0.83 -15.59 2.07
N ALA A 93 -0.49 -14.36 2.48
CA ALA A 93 0.44 -14.12 3.57
C ALA A 93 -0.15 -14.50 4.95
N CYS A 94 -1.46 -14.36 5.14
CA CYS A 94 -2.18 -14.71 6.38
C CYS A 94 -2.47 -16.21 6.53
N ALA A 95 -2.67 -16.93 5.42
CA ALA A 95 -3.07 -18.34 5.41
C ALA A 95 -2.16 -19.28 6.22
N PRO A 96 -0.81 -19.20 6.17
CA PRO A 96 0.09 -20.05 6.96
C PRO A 96 -0.10 -19.90 8.49
N TYR A 97 -0.68 -18.80 8.92
CA TYR A 97 -0.89 -18.47 10.34
C TYR A 97 -2.31 -18.73 10.81
N GLY A 98 -3.18 -19.22 9.93
CA GLY A 98 -4.59 -19.46 10.23
C GLY A 98 -5.38 -18.18 10.51
N ILE A 99 -4.94 -17.04 9.95
CA ILE A 99 -5.63 -15.76 10.05
C ILE A 99 -6.62 -15.67 8.88
N GLU A 100 -7.90 -15.55 9.22
CA GLU A 100 -8.97 -15.28 8.24
C GLU A 100 -8.93 -13.82 7.80
N VAL A 101 -8.95 -13.56 6.50
CA VAL A 101 -9.03 -12.20 5.96
C VAL A 101 -10.48 -11.89 5.60
N VAL A 102 -11.05 -10.88 6.25
CA VAL A 102 -12.43 -10.40 6.04
C VAL A 102 -12.39 -9.18 5.13
N GLU A 103 -12.96 -9.32 3.93
CA GLU A 103 -12.92 -8.26 2.92
C GLU A 103 -14.15 -7.36 2.97
N VAL A 104 -13.92 -6.06 2.95
CA VAL A 104 -14.96 -5.05 2.77
C VAL A 104 -14.53 -4.09 1.66
N THR A 105 -15.38 -3.92 0.65
CA THR A 105 -15.06 -3.06 -0.50
C THR A 105 -15.83 -1.75 -0.45
N VAL A 106 -15.20 -0.71 -0.97
CA VAL A 106 -15.77 0.64 -1.12
C VAL A 106 -15.66 1.09 -2.57
N ASN A 107 -16.50 2.04 -2.98
CA ASN A 107 -16.41 2.66 -4.30
C ASN A 107 -16.05 4.15 -4.21
N SER A 108 -16.26 4.74 -3.05
CA SER A 108 -16.00 6.17 -2.81
C SER A 108 -15.64 6.43 -1.34
N ILE A 109 -15.14 7.64 -1.06
CA ILE A 109 -14.86 8.08 0.32
C ILE A 109 -16.12 8.13 1.19
N ASN A 110 -17.30 8.27 0.59
CA ASN A 110 -18.56 8.33 1.32
C ASN A 110 -18.98 6.97 1.90
N ASP A 111 -18.45 5.88 1.36
CA ASP A 111 -18.75 4.51 1.79
C ASP A 111 -17.92 4.09 3.01
N ILE A 112 -16.79 4.79 3.27
CA ILE A 112 -15.76 4.39 4.26
C ILE A 112 -16.37 4.20 5.65
N GLN A 113 -17.19 5.13 6.12
CA GLN A 113 -17.76 5.04 7.46
C GLN A 113 -18.66 3.82 7.61
N GLN A 114 -19.60 3.61 6.68
CA GLN A 114 -20.51 2.47 6.70
C GLN A 114 -19.73 1.15 6.53
N ALA A 115 -18.74 1.13 5.65
CA ALA A 115 -17.89 -0.02 5.44
C ALA A 115 -17.08 -0.37 6.71
N ALA A 116 -16.54 0.64 7.40
CA ALA A 116 -15.84 0.45 8.66
C ALA A 116 -16.73 -0.12 9.76
N GLU A 117 -18.01 0.29 9.80
CA GLU A 117 -18.98 -0.21 10.78
C GLU A 117 -19.24 -1.71 10.62
N SER A 118 -19.08 -2.28 9.43
CA SER A 118 -19.23 -3.73 9.22
C SER A 118 -18.13 -4.58 9.85
N PHE A 119 -17.00 -3.99 10.21
CA PHE A 119 -15.92 -4.69 10.93
C PHE A 119 -16.16 -4.77 12.44
N LEU A 120 -17.05 -3.93 13.00
CA LEU A 120 -17.24 -3.88 14.45
C LEU A 120 -17.75 -5.21 15.00
N GLY A 121 -17.02 -5.76 15.97
CA GLY A 121 -17.31 -7.07 16.56
C GLY A 121 -17.00 -8.28 15.68
N ASP A 122 -16.46 -8.08 14.47
CA ASP A 122 -16.20 -9.16 13.50
C ASP A 122 -14.70 -9.41 13.25
N VAL A 123 -13.86 -8.41 13.48
CA VAL A 123 -12.41 -8.52 13.23
C VAL A 123 -11.58 -8.09 14.44
N ASP A 124 -10.37 -8.65 14.56
CA ASP A 124 -9.41 -8.32 15.63
C ASP A 124 -8.56 -7.09 15.29
N ALA A 125 -8.39 -6.82 13.99
CA ALA A 125 -7.65 -5.68 13.45
C ALA A 125 -8.11 -5.39 12.01
N ILE A 126 -7.76 -4.21 11.50
CA ILE A 126 -8.00 -3.82 10.10
C ILE A 126 -6.64 -3.53 9.44
N PHE A 127 -6.46 -4.02 8.21
CA PHE A 127 -5.34 -3.67 7.34
C PHE A 127 -5.82 -2.78 6.19
N VAL A 128 -5.09 -1.71 5.93
CA VAL A 128 -5.35 -0.80 4.81
C VAL A 128 -4.24 -0.94 3.78
N PRO A 129 -4.52 -1.43 2.57
CA PRO A 129 -3.55 -1.53 1.48
C PRO A 129 -3.19 -0.14 0.91
N THR A 130 -2.32 -0.08 -0.10
CA THR A 130 -2.05 1.16 -0.85
C THR A 130 -3.22 1.47 -1.79
N ASP A 131 -4.36 1.82 -1.20
CA ASP A 131 -5.63 2.14 -1.86
C ASP A 131 -5.87 3.64 -1.84
N ASN A 132 -6.09 4.25 -3.01
CA ASN A 132 -6.18 5.71 -3.10
C ASN A 132 -7.45 6.27 -2.43
N VAL A 133 -8.58 5.54 -2.49
CA VAL A 133 -9.84 5.97 -1.88
C VAL A 133 -9.76 5.87 -0.36
N VAL A 134 -9.32 4.72 0.16
CA VAL A 134 -9.21 4.51 1.60
C VAL A 134 -8.14 5.40 2.22
N ALA A 135 -6.96 5.54 1.59
CA ALA A 135 -5.88 6.40 2.05
C ALA A 135 -6.30 7.86 2.19
N SER A 136 -7.16 8.35 1.28
CA SER A 136 -7.67 9.74 1.36
C SER A 136 -8.65 9.97 2.51
N SER A 137 -9.12 8.93 3.19
CA SER A 137 -10.16 8.99 4.23
C SER A 137 -9.84 8.19 5.49
N ILE A 138 -8.56 7.96 5.78
CA ILE A 138 -8.12 7.26 7.01
C ILE A 138 -8.77 7.85 8.28
N PRO A 139 -8.88 9.17 8.48
CA PRO A 139 -9.53 9.70 9.68
C PRO A 139 -10.98 9.22 9.88
N ASN A 140 -11.74 9.00 8.80
CA ASN A 140 -13.12 8.49 8.89
C ASN A 140 -13.13 7.01 9.30
N LEU A 141 -12.21 6.20 8.79
CA LEU A 141 -12.01 4.82 9.24
C LEU A 141 -11.65 4.78 10.73
N MET A 142 -10.68 5.62 11.16
CA MET A 142 -10.22 5.68 12.54
C MET A 142 -11.34 6.12 13.50
N ALA A 143 -12.20 7.07 13.09
CA ALA A 143 -13.33 7.50 13.90
C ALA A 143 -14.30 6.35 14.24
N VAL A 144 -14.40 5.34 13.38
CA VAL A 144 -15.20 4.13 13.62
C VAL A 144 -14.41 3.10 14.41
N ALA A 145 -13.18 2.75 13.96
CA ALA A 145 -12.36 1.70 14.56
C ALA A 145 -12.06 1.98 16.04
N ASN A 146 -11.83 3.24 16.42
CA ASN A 146 -11.52 3.65 17.79
C ASN A 146 -12.69 3.49 18.77
N ARG A 147 -13.95 3.44 18.30
CA ARG A 147 -15.11 3.16 19.17
C ARG A 147 -15.01 1.81 19.84
N ASP A 148 -14.55 0.79 19.08
CA ASP A 148 -14.40 -0.59 19.55
C ASP A 148 -12.93 -0.97 19.78
N LYS A 149 -12.03 0.03 19.75
CA LYS A 149 -10.58 -0.18 19.93
C LYS A 149 -9.97 -1.19 18.98
N ILE A 150 -10.40 -1.19 17.73
CA ILE A 150 -9.87 -2.05 16.68
C ILE A 150 -8.60 -1.40 16.10
N PRO A 151 -7.41 -2.04 16.22
CA PRO A 151 -6.18 -1.49 15.65
C PRO A 151 -6.24 -1.46 14.13
N VAL A 152 -5.80 -0.34 13.54
CA VAL A 152 -5.69 -0.18 12.08
C VAL A 152 -4.23 -0.17 11.69
N TYR A 153 -3.80 -1.18 10.93
CA TYR A 153 -2.46 -1.27 10.35
C TYR A 153 -2.49 -0.78 8.90
N GLY A 154 -1.49 -0.01 8.52
CA GLY A 154 -1.40 0.52 7.16
C GLY A 154 -0.28 -0.12 6.36
N ALA A 155 -0.43 -0.22 5.05
CA ALA A 155 0.63 -0.63 4.15
C ALA A 155 1.73 0.43 4.01
N GLU A 156 1.43 1.69 4.36
CA GLU A 156 2.35 2.80 4.19
C GLU A 156 2.39 3.77 5.39
N ALA A 157 3.50 4.51 5.51
CA ALA A 157 3.71 5.49 6.57
C ALA A 157 2.68 6.65 6.55
N GLY A 158 2.10 6.96 5.38
CA GLY A 158 1.04 7.95 5.21
C GLY A 158 -0.21 7.61 6.03
N HIS A 159 -0.59 6.34 6.09
CA HIS A 159 -1.71 5.86 6.91
C HIS A 159 -1.47 6.14 8.40
N VAL A 160 -0.25 5.86 8.89
CA VAL A 160 0.13 6.11 10.30
C VAL A 160 0.10 7.59 10.63
N LYS A 161 0.60 8.45 9.72
CA LYS A 161 0.53 9.92 9.87
C LYS A 161 -0.89 10.44 9.87
N SER A 162 -1.82 9.73 9.21
CA SER A 162 -3.24 10.06 9.14
C SER A 162 -4.08 9.44 10.26
N GLY A 163 -3.45 8.72 11.21
CA GLY A 163 -4.11 8.21 12.41
C GLY A 163 -4.01 6.70 12.63
N ALA A 164 -3.67 5.91 11.61
CA ALA A 164 -3.53 4.46 11.78
C ALA A 164 -2.45 4.11 12.83
N PHE A 165 -2.55 2.91 13.40
CA PHE A 165 -1.72 2.49 14.53
C PHE A 165 -0.27 2.23 14.14
N ALA A 166 -0.01 1.38 13.16
CA ALA A 166 1.36 1.00 12.80
C ALA A 166 1.48 0.58 11.34
N SER A 167 2.71 0.66 10.82
CA SER A 167 3.06 0.21 9.46
C SER A 167 4.54 -0.17 9.40
N GLU A 168 4.85 -1.25 8.71
CA GLU A 168 6.18 -1.50 8.16
C GLU A 168 6.16 -1.01 6.70
N SER A 169 6.77 0.14 6.42
CA SER A 169 6.61 0.87 5.17
C SER A 169 7.93 1.11 4.44
N ILE A 170 7.88 1.08 3.12
CA ILE A 170 8.94 1.61 2.27
C ILE A 170 8.94 3.14 2.31
N SER A 171 10.02 3.75 1.83
CA SER A 171 10.11 5.20 1.66
C SER A 171 9.54 5.62 0.30
N PHE A 172 8.37 6.26 0.32
CA PHE A 172 7.78 6.88 -0.89
C PHE A 172 8.63 8.02 -1.45
N TYR A 173 9.39 8.71 -0.57
CA TYR A 173 10.36 9.71 -1.02
C TYR A 173 11.43 9.08 -1.89
N ASP A 174 12.01 7.94 -1.46
CA ASP A 174 13.13 7.31 -2.18
C ASP A 174 12.69 6.77 -3.54
N ILE A 175 11.52 6.13 -3.63
CA ILE A 175 11.00 5.65 -4.93
C ILE A 175 10.63 6.81 -5.85
N GLY A 176 10.08 7.92 -5.32
CA GLY A 176 9.80 9.13 -6.09
C GLY A 176 11.09 9.81 -6.57
N TYR A 177 12.11 9.91 -5.71
CA TYR A 177 13.42 10.44 -6.08
C TYR A 177 14.05 9.61 -7.20
N ARG A 178 14.02 8.28 -7.05
CA ARG A 178 14.54 7.35 -8.07
C ARG A 178 13.80 7.48 -9.41
N ALA A 179 12.48 7.62 -9.40
CA ALA A 179 11.72 7.90 -10.62
C ALA A 179 12.13 9.22 -11.28
N GLY A 180 12.45 10.24 -10.46
CA GLY A 180 13.01 11.51 -10.95
C GLY A 180 14.36 11.35 -11.65
N GLU A 181 15.28 10.52 -11.11
CA GLU A 181 16.55 10.19 -11.76
C GLU A 181 16.34 9.46 -13.10
N MET A 182 15.40 8.49 -13.15
CA MET A 182 15.03 7.80 -14.39
C MET A 182 14.51 8.80 -15.45
N ALA A 183 13.67 9.74 -15.03
CA ALA A 183 13.16 10.79 -15.91
C ALA A 183 14.28 11.69 -16.43
N ALA A 184 15.23 12.07 -15.60
CA ALA A 184 16.39 12.87 -16.01
C ALA A 184 17.26 12.12 -17.02
N ASP A 185 17.57 10.84 -16.80
CA ASP A 185 18.35 10.03 -17.74
C ASP A 185 17.68 9.96 -19.13
N ILE A 186 16.35 9.88 -19.19
CA ILE A 186 15.60 9.88 -20.44
C ILE A 186 15.63 11.25 -21.12
N LEU A 187 15.39 12.33 -20.38
CA LEU A 187 15.37 13.70 -20.90
C LEU A 187 16.75 14.15 -21.42
N GLU A 188 17.82 13.70 -20.78
CA GLU A 188 19.19 13.95 -21.20
C GLU A 188 19.67 13.04 -22.34
N GLY A 189 18.82 12.10 -22.78
CA GLY A 189 19.16 11.15 -23.86
C GLY A 189 20.20 10.11 -23.47
N LYS A 190 20.46 9.91 -22.18
CA LYS A 190 21.40 8.90 -21.66
C LYS A 190 20.85 7.48 -21.79
N LYS A 191 19.53 7.35 -21.61
CA LYS A 191 18.81 6.07 -21.67
C LYS A 191 17.46 6.25 -22.37
N THR A 192 16.94 5.14 -22.88
CA THR A 192 15.55 5.04 -23.28
C THR A 192 14.73 4.34 -22.19
N VAL A 193 13.41 4.39 -22.27
CA VAL A 193 12.51 3.68 -21.35
C VAL A 193 12.87 2.19 -21.24
N LYS A 194 13.22 1.56 -22.36
CA LYS A 194 13.53 0.12 -22.44
C LYS A 194 14.84 -0.28 -21.77
N ASP A 195 15.73 0.70 -21.54
CA ASP A 195 17.02 0.49 -20.87
C ASP A 195 16.91 0.58 -19.35
N ILE A 196 15.73 0.95 -18.83
CA ILE A 196 15.52 1.21 -17.41
C ILE A 196 14.50 0.20 -16.86
N PRO A 197 14.95 -0.86 -16.16
CA PRO A 197 14.03 -1.79 -15.50
C PRO A 197 13.24 -1.08 -14.40
N VAL A 198 12.10 -1.65 -14.03
CA VAL A 198 11.33 -1.18 -12.87
C VAL A 198 12.12 -1.49 -11.60
N GLU A 199 12.18 -0.53 -10.70
CA GLU A 199 12.89 -0.64 -9.43
C GLU A 199 11.95 -0.41 -8.24
N GLY A 200 12.37 -0.83 -7.05
CA GLY A 200 11.64 -0.60 -5.79
C GLY A 200 12.53 -0.08 -4.69
N ALA A 201 11.97 0.22 -3.54
CA ALA A 201 12.74 0.63 -2.37
C ALA A 201 13.55 -0.56 -1.81
N ALA A 202 14.82 -0.29 -1.46
CA ALA A 202 15.73 -1.31 -0.93
C ALA A 202 15.42 -1.70 0.53
N GLN A 203 14.77 -0.83 1.29
CA GLN A 203 14.53 -1.00 2.72
C GLN A 203 13.14 -0.53 3.15
N SER A 204 12.66 -1.11 4.24
CA SER A 204 11.47 -0.66 4.95
C SER A 204 11.83 -0.13 6.33
N LYS A 205 10.93 0.67 6.92
CA LYS A 205 11.02 1.21 8.27
C LYS A 205 9.72 0.98 9.02
N LEU A 206 9.82 0.73 10.31
CA LEU A 206 8.70 0.66 11.21
C LEU A 206 8.22 2.06 11.60
N TYR A 207 6.91 2.27 11.53
CA TYR A 207 6.22 3.47 12.00
C TYR A 207 5.15 3.06 13.01
N ILE A 208 5.14 3.69 14.17
CA ILE A 208 4.13 3.47 15.22
C ILE A 208 3.56 4.83 15.64
N ASN A 209 2.23 4.92 15.67
CA ASN A 209 1.52 6.06 16.22
C ASN A 209 1.38 5.87 17.74
N LYS A 210 2.19 6.59 18.51
CA LYS A 210 2.20 6.47 19.97
C LYS A 210 0.86 6.91 20.60
N GLN A 211 0.23 7.94 20.06
CA GLN A 211 -1.08 8.41 20.56
C GLN A 211 -2.14 7.32 20.35
N GLU A 212 -2.12 6.65 19.20
CA GLU A 212 -3.05 5.57 18.90
C GLU A 212 -2.77 4.34 19.75
N MET A 213 -1.51 4.01 20.00
CA MET A 213 -1.12 2.96 20.93
C MET A 213 -1.73 3.18 22.33
N ASP A 214 -1.67 4.42 22.83
CA ASP A 214 -2.24 4.79 24.13
C ASP A 214 -3.78 4.70 24.12
N THR A 215 -4.43 5.12 23.02
CA THR A 215 -5.89 5.05 22.81
C THR A 215 -6.39 3.62 22.83
N LEU A 216 -5.70 2.74 22.13
CA LEU A 216 -6.04 1.31 22.03
C LEU A 216 -5.76 0.56 23.34
N GLY A 217 -4.79 1.02 24.13
CA GLY A 217 -4.29 0.32 25.30
C GLY A 217 -3.53 -0.95 24.96
N LEU A 218 -2.95 -1.03 23.75
CA LEU A 218 -2.20 -2.18 23.28
C LEU A 218 -0.77 -2.18 23.87
N ALA A 219 -0.37 -3.34 24.38
CA ALA A 219 1.01 -3.58 24.77
C ALA A 219 1.86 -3.92 23.56
N VAL A 220 2.66 -2.97 23.09
CA VAL A 220 3.65 -3.24 22.03
C VAL A 220 4.89 -3.87 22.66
N PRO A 221 5.34 -5.04 22.19
CA PRO A 221 6.56 -5.67 22.70
C PRO A 221 7.77 -4.76 22.56
N GLN A 222 8.68 -4.78 23.57
CA GLN A 222 9.89 -3.96 23.53
C GLN A 222 10.74 -4.27 22.30
N SER A 223 10.81 -5.53 21.87
CA SER A 223 11.51 -5.96 20.65
C SER A 223 10.99 -5.29 19.38
N VAL A 224 9.73 -4.85 19.35
CA VAL A 224 9.14 -4.08 18.24
C VAL A 224 9.53 -2.60 18.36
N LEU A 225 9.51 -2.05 19.59
CA LEU A 225 9.85 -0.65 19.84
C LEU A 225 11.34 -0.33 19.63
N ASP A 226 12.21 -1.33 19.71
CA ASP A 226 13.66 -1.19 19.53
C ASP A 226 14.10 -1.23 18.04
N ARG A 227 13.17 -1.41 17.10
CA ARG A 227 13.39 -1.43 15.64
C ARG A 227 13.28 -0.06 15.02
#